data_d659fbf38fabbb60433b71c0f21b5c5b
#
_entry.id   d659fbf38fabbb60433b71c0f21b5c5b
#
_cell.length_a   1.000
_cell.length_b   1.000
_cell.length_c   1.000
_cell.angle_alpha   90.00
_cell.angle_beta   90.00
_cell.angle_gamma   90.00
#
_symmetry.space_group_name_H-M   'P 1'
#
loop_
_entity.id
_entity.type
_entity.pdbx_description
1 polymer ?
#
loop_
_entity_poly.entity_id
_entity_poly.type
_entity_poly.pdbx_seq_one_letter_code
_entity_poly.pdbx_strand_id
1 'polypeptide(L)'
;MKTNAFKYLGIALMALMMISLTSCDVEIDSFYDDDNIGGGYYSRSSELCSRTWISYYRDADGNRCCQELDFYLDRTGVDYIRVEYRNGDVEVFEYNFRWNWENYAQTSIRMSYGPGDVSYLDDVYLGGNRLSGYLDGRDNFVEYQGSR
;
A
#
# COMPACT_ATOMS: atom_id res chain seq x y z
N MET A 1 25.01 -30.80 3.46
CA MET A 1 24.59 -29.56 4.17
C MET A 1 24.64 -28.42 3.14
N LYS A 2 23.49 -28.02 2.59
CA LYS A 2 23.40 -26.86 1.70
C LYS A 2 22.79 -25.73 2.53
N THR A 3 23.62 -24.76 2.84
CA THR A 3 23.32 -23.59 3.66
C THR A 3 22.33 -22.67 2.93
N ASN A 4 21.26 -22.34 3.62
CA ASN A 4 20.23 -21.39 3.23
C ASN A 4 20.77 -19.94 3.26
N ALA A 5 21.68 -19.60 2.36
CA ALA A 5 22.34 -18.28 2.31
C ALA A 5 21.50 -17.18 1.63
N PHE A 6 20.37 -17.55 1.00
CA PHE A 6 19.57 -16.58 0.23
C PHE A 6 18.43 -15.90 1.01
N LYS A 7 18.07 -16.42 2.21
CA LYS A 7 16.99 -15.82 3.02
C LYS A 7 17.40 -14.54 3.77
N TYR A 8 18.68 -14.27 3.88
CA TYR A 8 19.19 -13.10 4.64
C TYR A 8 19.76 -11.99 3.76
N LEU A 9 19.76 -12.17 2.43
CA LEU A 9 20.34 -11.18 1.53
C LEU A 9 19.45 -9.92 1.39
N GLY A 10 18.14 -10.07 1.53
CA GLY A 10 17.20 -8.95 1.49
C GLY A 10 17.24 -8.07 2.75
N ILE A 11 17.48 -8.69 3.91
CA ILE A 11 17.51 -7.97 5.20
C ILE A 11 18.87 -7.32 5.45
N ALA A 12 19.96 -7.90 4.95
CA ALA A 12 21.31 -7.35 5.12
C ALA A 12 21.60 -6.14 4.22
N LEU A 13 20.86 -5.94 3.12
CA LEU A 13 21.04 -4.77 2.25
C LEU A 13 20.40 -3.50 2.81
N MET A 14 19.44 -3.62 3.75
CA MET A 14 18.83 -2.46 4.41
C MET A 14 19.67 -1.89 5.56
N ALA A 15 20.67 -2.61 6.04
CA ALA A 15 21.46 -2.17 7.21
C ALA A 15 22.72 -1.36 6.87
N LEU A 16 23.09 -1.19 5.60
CA LEU A 16 24.39 -0.58 5.22
C LEU A 16 24.28 0.76 4.50
N MET A 17 23.10 1.39 4.41
CA MET A 17 22.95 2.74 3.83
C MET A 17 22.50 3.79 4.84
N MET A 18 23.03 3.75 6.04
CA MET A 18 22.92 4.86 6.98
C MET A 18 24.26 5.60 7.05
N ILE A 19 24.69 6.31 6.01
CA ILE A 19 25.59 7.47 6.17
C ILE A 19 25.50 8.33 4.90
N SER A 20 25.13 9.61 5.15
CA SER A 20 25.31 10.80 4.32
C SER A 20 24.29 11.05 3.21
N LEU A 21 23.47 12.03 3.39
CA LEU A 21 23.65 13.42 3.02
C LEU A 21 22.36 14.16 3.33
N THR A 22 22.46 15.16 4.16
CA THR A 22 21.51 16.25 4.29
C THR A 22 21.36 16.93 2.92
N SER A 23 20.34 16.52 2.17
CA SER A 23 19.72 17.36 1.17
C SER A 23 18.29 17.57 1.68
N CYS A 24 18.04 18.77 2.18
CA CYS A 24 16.70 19.26 2.37
C CYS A 24 16.12 19.50 0.98
N ASP A 25 15.64 18.46 0.33
CA ASP A 25 14.57 18.62 -0.63
C ASP A 25 13.30 18.74 0.21
N VAL A 26 12.98 19.98 0.54
CA VAL A 26 11.62 20.35 0.90
C VAL A 26 10.83 20.16 -0.40
N GLU A 27 10.36 18.94 -0.64
CA GLU A 27 9.19 18.78 -1.48
C GLU A 27 8.10 19.55 -0.76
N ILE A 28 7.87 20.76 -1.25
CA ILE A 28 6.63 21.48 -0.97
C ILE A 28 5.57 20.64 -1.67
N ASP A 29 5.06 19.64 -0.96
CA ASP A 29 3.74 19.08 -1.26
C ASP A 29 2.82 20.30 -1.26
N SER A 30 2.55 20.81 -2.44
CA SER A 30 1.48 21.76 -2.65
C SER A 30 0.21 21.02 -2.23
N PHE A 31 -0.14 21.17 -0.95
CA PHE A 31 -1.48 20.91 -0.48
C PHE A 31 -2.38 21.87 -1.25
N TYR A 32 -2.82 21.46 -2.40
CA TYR A 32 -4.04 21.97 -2.94
C TYR A 32 -5.14 21.46 -2.03
N ASP A 33 -5.42 22.22 -0.98
CA ASP A 33 -6.70 22.23 -0.31
C ASP A 33 -7.73 22.68 -1.38
N ASP A 34 -8.12 21.73 -2.22
CA ASP A 34 -9.20 21.94 -3.17
C ASP A 34 -10.52 21.51 -2.52
N ASP A 35 -10.81 22.12 -1.37
CA ASP A 35 -12.07 21.94 -0.64
C ASP A 35 -13.27 22.58 -1.38
N ASN A 36 -13.10 23.03 -2.64
CA ASN A 36 -14.14 23.85 -3.25
C ASN A 36 -14.47 23.60 -4.73
N ILE A 37 -14.20 22.42 -5.30
CA ILE A 37 -14.66 22.12 -6.66
C ILE A 37 -15.37 20.77 -6.73
N GLY A 38 -16.70 20.81 -6.71
CA GLY A 38 -17.58 19.80 -7.31
C GLY A 38 -17.64 18.44 -6.64
N GLY A 39 -18.73 18.16 -5.98
CA GLY A 39 -19.21 16.96 -5.27
C GLY A 39 -18.75 15.54 -5.66
N GLY A 40 -17.90 15.37 -6.67
CA GLY A 40 -17.37 14.07 -7.11
C GLY A 40 -16.03 13.68 -6.45
N TYR A 41 -15.16 14.63 -6.16
CA TYR A 41 -13.85 14.38 -5.57
C TYR A 41 -13.93 13.92 -4.12
N TYR A 42 -14.77 14.58 -3.36
CA TYR A 42 -14.99 14.24 -1.94
C TYR A 42 -15.57 12.83 -1.81
N SER A 43 -16.35 12.38 -2.80
CA SER A 43 -16.99 11.08 -2.75
C SER A 43 -15.99 9.92 -2.87
N ARG A 44 -14.99 9.97 -3.76
CA ARG A 44 -14.03 8.86 -3.95
C ARG A 44 -13.07 8.68 -2.78
N SER A 45 -12.49 9.78 -2.27
CA SER A 45 -11.66 9.70 -1.05
C SER A 45 -12.48 9.24 0.15
N SER A 46 -13.70 9.76 0.32
CA SER A 46 -14.59 9.32 1.40
C SER A 46 -14.98 7.86 1.26
N GLU A 47 -15.25 7.38 0.03
CA GLU A 47 -15.55 5.97 -0.22
C GLU A 47 -14.34 5.09 0.10
N LEU A 48 -13.13 5.46 -0.37
CA LEU A 48 -11.89 4.76 -0.10
C LEU A 48 -11.61 4.65 1.41
N CYS A 49 -11.82 5.73 2.16
CA CYS A 49 -11.56 5.81 3.59
C CYS A 49 -12.71 5.27 4.47
N SER A 50 -13.82 4.82 3.88
CA SER A 50 -15.02 4.45 4.64
C SER A 50 -14.98 3.04 5.20
N ARG A 51 -13.97 2.25 4.85
CA ARG A 51 -13.91 0.83 5.19
C ARG A 51 -12.49 0.28 5.10
N THR A 52 -12.26 -0.87 5.75
CA THR A 52 -11.08 -1.69 5.58
C THR A 52 -11.19 -2.51 4.29
N TRP A 53 -10.14 -2.54 3.51
CA TRP A 53 -10.06 -3.27 2.24
C TRP A 53 -9.27 -4.55 2.44
N ILE A 54 -9.90 -5.71 2.29
CA ILE A 54 -9.34 -7.02 2.62
C ILE A 54 -9.14 -7.86 1.36
N SER A 55 -7.96 -8.43 1.22
CA SER A 55 -7.62 -9.39 0.16
C SER A 55 -7.04 -10.67 0.75
N TYR A 56 -7.44 -11.80 0.20
CA TYR A 56 -6.90 -13.12 0.53
C TYR A 56 -6.17 -13.68 -0.68
N TYR A 57 -4.92 -14.03 -0.51
CA TYR A 57 -4.10 -14.59 -1.58
C TYR A 57 -3.13 -15.64 -1.07
N ARG A 58 -2.37 -16.24 -1.97
CA ARG A 58 -1.22 -17.08 -1.64
C ARG A 58 0.04 -16.41 -2.15
N ASP A 59 1.08 -16.43 -1.32
CA ASP A 59 2.39 -15.98 -1.75
C ASP A 59 3.08 -17.00 -2.68
N ALA A 60 4.27 -16.67 -3.16
CA ALA A 60 5.05 -17.53 -4.06
C ALA A 60 5.42 -18.89 -3.44
N ASP A 61 5.50 -18.97 -2.11
CA ASP A 61 5.78 -20.19 -1.36
C ASP A 61 4.49 -20.99 -1.06
N GLY A 62 3.32 -20.44 -1.43
CA GLY A 62 1.98 -21.03 -1.25
C GLY A 62 1.42 -20.89 0.15
N ASN A 63 1.97 -20.00 0.98
CA ASN A 63 1.40 -19.65 2.27
C ASN A 63 0.09 -18.86 2.08
N ARG A 64 -0.79 -18.92 3.07
CA ARG A 64 -2.02 -18.13 3.05
C ARG A 64 -1.75 -16.74 3.58
N CYS A 65 -2.12 -15.73 2.79
CA CYS A 65 -1.98 -14.34 3.17
C CYS A 65 -3.35 -13.67 3.25
N CYS A 66 -3.52 -12.84 4.28
CA CYS A 66 -4.61 -11.89 4.41
C CYS A 66 -3.98 -10.52 4.50
N GLN A 67 -4.33 -9.63 3.59
CA GLN A 67 -3.91 -8.24 3.60
C GLN A 67 -5.11 -7.35 3.86
N GLU A 68 -4.95 -6.38 4.76
CA GLU A 68 -5.95 -5.39 5.11
C GLU A 68 -5.34 -4.00 4.90
N LEU A 69 -6.00 -3.18 4.10
CA LEU A 69 -5.60 -1.80 3.85
C LEU A 69 -6.63 -0.85 4.45
N ASP A 70 -6.19 0.02 5.33
CA ASP A 70 -6.97 1.14 5.86
C ASP A 70 -6.44 2.45 5.31
N PHE A 71 -7.32 3.25 4.72
CA PHE A 71 -7.02 4.59 4.23
C PHE A 71 -7.76 5.60 5.10
N TYR A 72 -7.07 6.65 5.54
CA TYR A 72 -7.66 7.73 6.36
C TYR A 72 -7.71 9.05 5.59
N LEU A 73 -8.69 9.90 5.91
CA LEU A 73 -8.90 11.19 5.24
C LEU A 73 -7.73 12.17 5.43
N ASP A 74 -6.93 11.98 6.48
CA ASP A 74 -5.71 12.75 6.72
C ASP A 74 -4.52 12.32 5.85
N ARG A 75 -4.78 11.47 4.84
CA ARG A 75 -3.78 10.93 3.91
C ARG A 75 -2.77 9.96 4.52
N THR A 76 -3.05 9.45 5.71
CA THR A 76 -2.33 8.31 6.27
C THR A 76 -3.08 7.01 5.99
N GLY A 77 -2.40 5.88 6.20
CA GLY A 77 -3.01 4.57 6.09
C GLY A 77 -2.19 3.50 6.80
N VAL A 78 -2.77 2.32 6.93
CA VAL A 78 -2.14 1.13 7.50
C VAL A 78 -2.30 -0.04 6.54
N ASP A 79 -1.22 -0.77 6.31
CA ASP A 79 -1.19 -2.02 5.59
C ASP A 79 -0.84 -3.13 6.58
N TYR A 80 -1.81 -3.97 6.87
CA TYR A 80 -1.69 -5.09 7.78
C TYR A 80 -1.67 -6.39 6.99
N ILE A 81 -0.61 -7.20 7.15
CA ILE A 81 -0.43 -8.46 6.44
C ILE A 81 -0.28 -9.59 7.45
N ARG A 82 -1.18 -10.56 7.40
CA ARG A 82 -1.12 -11.79 8.16
C ARG A 82 -0.73 -12.93 7.23
N VAL A 83 0.36 -13.62 7.54
CA VAL A 83 0.86 -14.79 6.80
C VAL A 83 0.69 -16.03 7.66
N GLU A 84 0.00 -17.03 7.12
CA GLU A 84 -0.13 -18.36 7.72
C GLU A 84 0.73 -19.34 6.91
N TYR A 85 1.81 -19.78 7.52
CA TYR A 85 2.74 -20.72 6.92
C TYR A 85 2.18 -22.13 6.89
N ARG A 86 2.72 -22.98 6.00
CA ARG A 86 2.29 -24.38 5.87
C ARG A 86 2.54 -25.23 7.11
N ASN A 87 3.48 -24.87 7.97
CA ASN A 87 3.76 -25.52 9.25
C ASN A 87 2.79 -25.11 10.37
N GLY A 88 1.88 -24.18 10.09
CA GLY A 88 0.89 -23.64 11.03
C GLY A 88 1.36 -22.40 11.79
N ASP A 89 2.61 -21.96 11.62
CA ASP A 89 3.07 -20.69 12.19
C ASP A 89 2.34 -19.52 11.55
N VAL A 90 2.17 -18.44 12.32
CA VAL A 90 1.53 -17.20 11.87
C VAL A 90 2.47 -16.04 12.16
N GLU A 91 2.72 -15.23 11.15
CA GLU A 91 3.39 -13.94 11.29
C GLU A 91 2.44 -12.80 10.89
N VAL A 92 2.67 -11.66 11.52
CA VAL A 92 1.90 -10.44 11.29
C VAL A 92 2.86 -9.30 11.04
N PHE A 93 2.59 -8.54 9.99
CA PHE A 93 3.33 -7.34 9.61
C PHE A 93 2.36 -6.18 9.58
N GLU A 94 2.79 -5.01 10.05
CA GLU A 94 2.03 -3.78 10.04
C GLU A 94 2.93 -2.66 9.53
N TYR A 95 2.48 -1.98 8.48
CA TYR A 95 3.19 -0.88 7.85
C TYR A 95 2.30 0.35 7.80
N ASN A 96 2.81 1.48 8.29
CA ASN A 96 2.15 2.75 8.11
C ASN A 96 2.58 3.35 6.77
N PHE A 97 1.65 3.98 6.06
CA PHE A 97 1.95 4.68 4.82
C PHE A 97 1.25 6.04 4.75
N ARG A 98 1.72 6.88 3.82
CA ARG A 98 1.00 8.07 3.36
C ARG A 98 0.49 7.81 1.97
N TRP A 99 -0.70 8.35 1.64
CA TRP A 99 -1.30 8.13 0.34
C TRP A 99 -1.85 9.41 -0.27
N ASN A 100 -1.91 9.44 -1.60
CA ASN A 100 -2.60 10.46 -2.37
C ASN A 100 -3.03 9.89 -3.72
N TRP A 101 -3.99 10.56 -4.33
CA TRP A 101 -4.30 10.32 -5.73
C TRP A 101 -3.21 10.93 -6.60
N GLU A 102 -2.64 10.15 -7.53
CA GLU A 102 -1.58 10.62 -8.43
C GLU A 102 -2.13 11.43 -9.60
N ASN A 103 -3.40 11.28 -9.93
CA ASN A 103 -3.99 11.95 -11.06
C ASN A 103 -5.36 12.57 -10.71
N TYR A 104 -5.75 13.55 -11.50
CA TYR A 104 -7.01 14.26 -11.34
C TYR A 104 -8.23 13.34 -11.50
N ALA A 105 -8.15 12.30 -12.33
CA ALA A 105 -9.22 11.33 -12.52
C ALA A 105 -9.40 10.37 -11.32
N GLN A 106 -8.47 10.41 -10.35
CA GLN A 106 -8.46 9.54 -9.16
C GLN A 106 -8.49 8.05 -9.53
N THR A 107 -7.70 7.69 -10.54
CA THR A 107 -7.55 6.31 -11.01
C THR A 107 -6.18 5.71 -10.69
N SER A 108 -5.34 6.44 -9.98
CA SER A 108 -4.06 5.96 -9.49
C SER A 108 -3.83 6.46 -8.07
N ILE A 109 -3.46 5.55 -7.17
CA ILE A 109 -3.12 5.84 -5.77
C ILE A 109 -1.63 5.59 -5.59
N ARG A 110 -0.94 6.59 -5.04
CA ARG A 110 0.43 6.46 -4.55
C ARG A 110 0.40 6.17 -3.06
N MET A 111 1.11 5.14 -2.61
CA MET A 111 1.31 4.79 -1.21
C MET A 111 2.80 4.85 -0.90
N SER A 112 3.19 5.67 0.08
CA SER A 112 4.59 5.86 0.50
C SER A 112 4.78 5.32 1.90
N TYR A 113 5.60 4.28 2.03
CA TYR A 113 5.94 3.60 3.28
C TYR A 113 7.20 4.18 3.93
N GLY A 114 7.93 5.01 3.21
CA GLY A 114 9.14 5.67 3.69
C GLY A 114 9.99 6.23 2.53
N PRO A 115 11.16 6.79 2.82
CA PRO A 115 12.05 7.32 1.78
C PRO A 115 12.46 6.23 0.79
N GLY A 116 12.05 6.40 -0.48
CA GLY A 116 12.35 5.45 -1.56
C GLY A 116 11.49 4.19 -1.56
N ASP A 117 10.56 4.05 -0.63
CA ASP A 117 9.64 2.91 -0.55
C ASP A 117 8.23 3.39 -0.92
N VAL A 118 7.88 3.22 -2.18
CA VAL A 118 6.63 3.72 -2.76
C VAL A 118 6.01 2.64 -3.62
N SER A 119 4.71 2.41 -3.41
CA SER A 119 3.87 1.55 -4.24
C SER A 119 2.78 2.36 -4.94
N TYR A 120 2.39 1.89 -6.11
CA TYR A 120 1.32 2.49 -6.90
C TYR A 120 0.21 1.46 -7.15
N LEU A 121 -1.03 1.87 -6.93
CA LEU A 121 -2.21 1.13 -7.38
C LEU A 121 -2.81 1.87 -8.55
N ASP A 122 -2.60 1.36 -9.77
CA ASP A 122 -3.03 1.96 -11.02
C ASP A 122 -4.33 1.34 -11.55
N ASP A 123 -5.00 2.07 -12.45
CA ASP A 123 -6.29 1.70 -13.03
C ASP A 123 -7.34 1.33 -11.96
N VAL A 124 -7.37 2.14 -10.90
CA VAL A 124 -8.21 1.93 -9.71
C VAL A 124 -9.69 1.90 -10.09
N TYR A 125 -10.32 0.77 -9.84
CA TYR A 125 -11.76 0.66 -9.71
C TYR A 125 -12.14 0.74 -8.22
N LEU A 126 -13.02 1.66 -7.90
CA LEU A 126 -13.58 1.82 -6.56
C LEU A 126 -15.09 1.96 -6.69
N GLY A 127 -15.84 1.03 -6.15
CA GLY A 127 -17.29 1.07 -6.22
C GLY A 127 -17.97 -0.11 -5.54
N GLY A 128 -19.10 0.15 -4.93
CA GLY A 128 -19.83 -0.84 -4.16
C GLY A 128 -19.05 -1.31 -2.95
N ASN A 129 -18.58 -2.54 -2.98
CA ASN A 129 -17.76 -3.14 -1.92
C ASN A 129 -16.43 -3.68 -2.46
N ARG A 130 -15.94 -3.10 -3.56
CA ARG A 130 -14.73 -3.56 -4.24
C ARG A 130 -13.76 -2.42 -4.51
N LEU A 131 -12.50 -2.65 -4.17
CA LEU A 131 -11.34 -1.89 -4.61
C LEU A 131 -10.47 -2.82 -5.44
N SER A 132 -10.10 -2.45 -6.66
CA SER A 132 -9.18 -3.23 -7.47
C SER A 132 -8.35 -2.35 -8.37
N GLY A 133 -7.21 -2.88 -8.84
CA GLY A 133 -6.28 -2.20 -9.73
C GLY A 133 -5.04 -3.04 -9.97
N TYR A 134 -4.00 -2.42 -10.51
CA TYR A 134 -2.70 -3.02 -10.73
C TYR A 134 -1.70 -2.45 -9.75
N LEU A 135 -1.13 -3.32 -8.90
CA LEU A 135 -0.15 -2.92 -7.88
C LEU A 135 1.26 -3.03 -8.48
N ASP A 136 1.96 -1.89 -8.53
CA ASP A 136 3.37 -1.78 -8.99
C ASP A 136 3.62 -2.38 -10.39
N GLY A 137 2.63 -2.30 -11.26
CA GLY A 137 2.75 -2.72 -12.66
C GLY A 137 1.59 -3.57 -13.16
N ARG A 138 1.46 -3.67 -14.48
CA ARG A 138 0.29 -4.24 -15.15
C ARG A 138 0.14 -5.77 -15.02
N ASP A 139 1.14 -6.46 -14.51
CA ASP A 139 1.12 -7.92 -14.34
C ASP A 139 0.60 -8.34 -12.96
N ASN A 140 0.41 -7.39 -12.05
CA ASN A 140 0.00 -7.65 -10.67
C ASN A 140 -1.39 -7.06 -10.37
N PHE A 141 -2.42 -7.69 -10.92
CA PHE A 141 -3.80 -7.31 -10.62
C PHE A 141 -4.18 -7.75 -9.20
N VAL A 142 -4.73 -6.81 -8.43
CA VAL A 142 -5.19 -7.05 -7.06
C VAL A 142 -6.66 -6.67 -6.91
N GLU A 143 -7.36 -7.40 -6.04
CA GLU A 143 -8.74 -7.13 -5.69
C GLU A 143 -8.94 -7.26 -4.18
N TYR A 144 -9.62 -6.28 -3.61
CA TYR A 144 -9.98 -6.21 -2.21
C TYR A 144 -11.49 -6.09 -2.05
N GLN A 145 -12.01 -6.73 -1.01
CA GLN A 145 -13.39 -6.59 -0.57
C GLN A 145 -13.45 -5.64 0.62
N GLY A 146 -14.35 -4.66 0.57
CA GLY A 146 -14.55 -3.73 1.67
C GLY A 146 -15.28 -4.39 2.83
N SER A 147 -14.75 -4.24 4.04
CA SER A 147 -15.39 -4.60 5.30
C SER A 147 -15.74 -3.34 6.08
N ARG A 148 -16.82 -3.38 6.83
CA ARG A 148 -17.24 -2.30 7.74
C ARG A 148 -16.81 -2.61 9.15
#